data_c95343c62ff6bff1dbd07dac64f3af7e
#
_entry.id   c95343c62ff6bff1dbd07dac64f3af7e
#
_cell.length_a   1.000
_cell.length_b   1.000
_cell.length_c   1.000
_cell.angle_alpha   90.00
_cell.angle_beta   90.00
_cell.angle_gamma   90.00
#
_symmetry.space_group_name_H-M   'P 1'
#
loop_
_entity.id
_entity.type
_entity.pdbx_description
1 polymer ?
#
loop_
_entity_poly.entity_id
_entity_poly.type
_entity_poly.pdbx_seq_one_letter_code
_entity_poly.pdbx_strand_id
1 'polypeptide(L)'
;MKPNFDIELLPEAIEFFENLDDKTREKIYYNIKKAQFVNDSDLFKKLNDFIWEFRTLYNSKSYRLFSFWDKSDGQETLVIATHGILKKTQKTPPKEIKKADKIRKQYLDSKTKTK
;
A
#
# COMPACT_ATOMS: atom_id res chain seq x y z
N MET A 1 12.67 -15.83 10.19
CA MET A 1 12.77 -15.42 8.78
C MET A 1 12.57 -13.92 8.66
N LYS A 2 13.41 -13.25 7.91
CA LYS A 2 13.31 -11.81 7.71
C LYS A 2 12.26 -11.47 6.66
N PRO A 3 11.43 -10.46 6.88
CA PRO A 3 10.54 -9.98 5.81
C PRO A 3 11.35 -9.36 4.67
N ASN A 4 10.82 -9.45 3.46
CA ASN A 4 11.46 -8.85 2.28
C ASN A 4 11.40 -7.33 2.29
N PHE A 5 10.47 -6.76 3.06
CA PHE A 5 10.33 -5.31 3.23
C PHE A 5 9.60 -5.01 4.52
N ASP A 6 9.84 -3.81 5.05
CA ASP A 6 9.06 -3.25 6.13
C ASP A 6 7.97 -2.36 5.54
N ILE A 7 6.92 -2.09 6.30
CA ILE A 7 5.83 -1.26 5.82
C ILE A 7 5.52 -0.17 6.83
N GLU A 8 5.22 1.03 6.32
CA GLU A 8 4.80 2.17 7.12
C GLU A 8 3.51 2.73 6.51
N LEU A 9 2.55 3.08 7.36
CA LEU A 9 1.26 3.59 6.92
C LEU A 9 1.20 5.11 7.09
N LEU A 10 0.88 5.83 6.01
CA LEU A 10 0.64 7.26 6.07
C LEU A 10 -0.77 7.52 6.64
N PRO A 11 -1.08 8.76 7.05
CA PRO A 11 -2.35 9.05 7.71
C PRO A 11 -3.60 8.57 6.99
N GLU A 12 -3.69 8.72 5.66
CA GLU A 12 -4.86 8.24 4.92
C GLU A 12 -4.95 6.71 4.89
N ALA A 13 -3.82 6.02 4.91
CA ALA A 13 -3.82 4.56 5.03
C ALA A 13 -4.31 4.13 6.41
N ILE A 14 -3.87 4.83 7.45
CA ILE A 14 -4.34 4.56 8.82
C ILE A 14 -5.86 4.77 8.90
N GLU A 15 -6.35 5.88 8.35
CA GLU A 15 -7.78 6.19 8.31
C GLU A 15 -8.58 5.10 7.60
N PHE A 16 -8.05 4.60 6.47
CA PHE A 16 -8.68 3.49 5.76
C PHE A 16 -8.88 2.28 6.67
N PHE A 17 -7.86 1.89 7.42
CA PHE A 17 -7.96 0.75 8.33
C PHE A 17 -8.91 1.01 9.49
N GLU A 18 -8.91 2.22 10.02
CA GLU A 18 -9.78 2.59 11.14
C GLU A 18 -11.26 2.50 10.78
N ASN A 19 -11.60 2.68 9.51
CA ASN A 19 -12.98 2.61 9.03
C ASN A 19 -13.45 1.22 8.64
N LEU A 20 -12.58 0.22 8.76
CA LEU A 20 -12.92 -1.18 8.47
C LEU A 20 -13.39 -1.90 9.72
N ASP A 21 -14.25 -2.93 9.55
CA ASP A 21 -14.56 -3.82 10.65
C ASP A 21 -13.34 -4.67 11.01
N ASP A 22 -13.33 -5.23 12.21
CA ASP A 22 -12.17 -5.95 12.73
C ASP A 22 -11.74 -7.12 11.85
N LYS A 23 -12.69 -7.92 11.37
CA LYS A 23 -12.35 -9.10 10.57
C LYS A 23 -11.75 -8.74 9.22
N THR A 24 -12.28 -7.71 8.59
CA THR A 24 -11.74 -7.23 7.31
C THR A 24 -10.33 -6.68 7.50
N ARG A 25 -10.13 -5.89 8.55
CA ARG A 25 -8.81 -5.34 8.88
C ARG A 25 -7.79 -6.45 9.12
N GLU A 26 -8.16 -7.45 9.89
CA GLU A 26 -7.29 -8.58 10.18
C GLU A 26 -6.90 -9.34 8.91
N LYS A 27 -7.85 -9.52 7.99
CA LYS A 27 -7.58 -10.20 6.73
C LYS A 27 -6.59 -9.43 5.87
N ILE A 28 -6.76 -8.11 5.79
CA ILE A 28 -5.84 -7.27 5.02
C ILE A 28 -4.45 -7.31 5.65
N TYR A 29 -4.35 -7.18 6.97
CA TYR A 29 -3.06 -7.28 7.66
C TYR A 29 -2.39 -8.64 7.43
N TYR A 30 -3.17 -9.71 7.47
CA TYR A 30 -2.66 -11.04 7.19
C TYR A 30 -2.05 -11.12 5.79
N ASN A 31 -2.75 -10.58 4.79
CA ASN A 31 -2.28 -10.60 3.41
C ASN A 31 -1.04 -9.72 3.21
N ILE A 32 -0.97 -8.58 3.88
CA ILE A 32 0.21 -7.73 3.85
C ILE A 32 1.40 -8.48 4.44
N LYS A 33 1.21 -9.10 5.59
CA LYS A 33 2.26 -9.87 6.24
C LYS A 33 2.73 -11.02 5.35
N LYS A 34 1.79 -11.72 4.72
CA LYS A 34 2.13 -12.79 3.78
C LYS A 34 2.96 -12.25 2.61
N ALA A 35 2.56 -11.08 2.07
CA ALA A 35 3.30 -10.45 0.97
C ALA A 35 4.72 -10.06 1.36
N GLN A 36 4.97 -9.78 2.64
CA GLN A 36 6.32 -9.46 3.11
C GLN A 36 7.27 -10.66 3.03
N PHE A 37 6.74 -11.88 3.00
CA PHE A 37 7.56 -13.09 2.99
C PHE A 37 7.46 -13.88 1.69
N VAL A 38 6.40 -13.65 0.91
CA VAL A 38 6.15 -14.42 -0.33
C VAL A 38 6.02 -13.44 -1.50
N ASN A 39 6.79 -13.68 -2.54
CA ASN A 39 6.72 -12.85 -3.75
C ASN A 39 5.54 -13.33 -4.62
N ASP A 40 4.38 -12.74 -4.41
CA ASP A 40 3.12 -13.15 -5.05
C ASP A 40 2.37 -11.91 -5.56
N SER A 41 2.24 -11.81 -6.89
CA SER A 41 1.56 -10.67 -7.51
C SER A 41 0.05 -10.63 -7.26
N ASP A 42 -0.55 -11.72 -6.76
CA ASP A 42 -1.94 -11.70 -6.32
C ASP A 42 -2.11 -10.97 -4.99
N LEU A 43 -1.02 -10.78 -4.26
CA LEU A 43 -1.01 -10.08 -2.97
C LEU A 43 -0.43 -8.68 -3.07
N PHE A 44 0.61 -8.50 -3.89
CA PHE A 44 1.34 -7.23 -3.99
C PHE A 44 1.82 -7.06 -5.42
N LYS A 45 1.24 -6.09 -6.13
CA LYS A 45 1.42 -5.95 -7.58
C LYS A 45 1.89 -4.54 -7.95
N LYS A 46 2.86 -4.47 -8.85
CA LYS A 46 3.32 -3.21 -9.43
C LYS A 46 2.31 -2.71 -10.46
N LEU A 47 1.90 -1.45 -10.34
CA LEU A 47 0.93 -0.83 -11.24
C LEU A 47 1.58 0.05 -12.31
N ASN A 48 2.63 0.77 -11.93
CA ASN A 48 3.40 1.60 -12.86
C ASN A 48 4.83 1.71 -12.31
N ASP A 49 5.62 2.68 -12.79
CA ASP A 49 7.02 2.80 -12.39
C ASP A 49 7.23 2.97 -10.89
N PHE A 50 6.26 3.55 -10.19
CA PHE A 50 6.43 3.89 -8.77
C PHE A 50 5.38 3.28 -7.87
N ILE A 51 4.16 3.08 -8.35
CA ILE A 51 3.02 2.72 -7.50
C ILE A 51 2.73 1.23 -7.56
N TRP A 52 2.55 0.66 -6.36
CA TRP A 52 2.20 -0.74 -6.15
C TRP A 52 0.88 -0.82 -5.40
N GLU A 53 0.21 -1.97 -5.42
CA GLU A 53 -1.00 -2.18 -4.62
C GLU A 53 -0.92 -3.51 -3.89
N PHE A 54 -1.30 -3.50 -2.61
CA PHE A 54 -1.63 -4.71 -1.87
C PHE A 54 -3.08 -5.07 -2.19
N ARG A 55 -3.34 -6.35 -2.40
CA ARG A 55 -4.62 -6.84 -2.88
C ARG A 55 -5.22 -7.82 -1.89
N THR A 56 -6.48 -7.60 -1.51
CA THR A 56 -7.21 -8.50 -0.62
C THR A 56 -8.62 -8.71 -1.15
N LEU A 57 -9.00 -9.97 -1.29
CA LEU A 57 -10.39 -10.36 -1.59
C LEU A 57 -10.96 -10.98 -0.32
N TYR A 58 -12.04 -10.41 0.20
CA TYR A 58 -12.66 -10.86 1.42
C TYR A 58 -14.16 -10.57 1.39
N ASN A 59 -15.01 -11.59 1.68
CA ASN A 59 -16.46 -11.44 1.62
C ASN A 59 -16.94 -10.90 0.28
N SER A 60 -16.38 -11.40 -0.82
CA SER A 60 -16.70 -10.98 -2.19
C SER A 60 -16.40 -9.51 -2.46
N LYS A 61 -15.59 -8.86 -1.61
CA LYS A 61 -15.18 -7.48 -1.79
C LYS A 61 -13.69 -7.40 -2.04
N SER A 62 -13.28 -6.54 -2.98
CA SER A 62 -11.88 -6.32 -3.32
C SER A 62 -11.36 -5.06 -2.67
N TYR A 63 -10.32 -5.22 -1.86
CA TYR A 63 -9.66 -4.09 -1.20
C TYR A 63 -8.30 -3.87 -1.82
N ARG A 64 -7.91 -2.61 -1.97
CA ARG A 64 -6.59 -2.23 -2.47
C ARG A 64 -5.97 -1.22 -1.55
N LEU A 65 -4.70 -1.45 -1.18
CA LEU A 65 -3.89 -0.50 -0.41
C LEU A 65 -2.74 -0.08 -1.29
N PHE A 66 -2.70 1.20 -1.67
CA PHE A 66 -1.68 1.72 -2.58
C PHE A 66 -0.42 2.06 -1.82
N SER A 67 0.72 1.92 -2.48
CA SER A 67 2.01 2.06 -1.83
C SER A 67 3.12 2.36 -2.83
N PHE A 68 4.27 2.72 -2.30
CA PHE A 68 5.48 2.91 -3.08
C PHE A 68 6.70 2.55 -2.21
N TRP A 69 7.83 2.34 -2.86
CA TRP A 69 9.08 2.05 -2.15
C TRP A 69 9.80 3.35 -1.84
N ASP A 70 10.18 3.52 -0.57
CA ASP A 70 11.01 4.65 -0.15
C ASP A 70 12.47 4.20 -0.14
N LYS A 71 13.23 4.67 -1.12
CA LYS A 71 14.65 4.35 -1.27
C LYS A 71 15.54 5.53 -0.94
N SER A 72 14.96 6.59 -0.36
CA SER A 72 15.65 7.87 -0.18
C SER A 72 16.84 7.83 0.78
N ASP A 73 16.85 6.91 1.74
CA ASP A 73 17.92 6.81 2.73
C ASP A 73 18.87 5.63 2.45
N GLY A 74 18.94 5.20 1.19
CA GLY A 74 19.72 4.03 0.83
C GLY A 74 19.06 2.71 1.22
N GLN A 75 17.90 2.75 1.86
CA GLN A 75 17.11 1.56 2.14
C GLN A 75 16.40 1.11 0.87
N GLU A 76 16.39 -0.19 0.64
CA GLU A 76 15.69 -0.75 -0.50
C GLU A 76 14.54 -1.64 -0.07
N THR A 77 14.17 -1.58 1.22
CA THR A 77 13.22 -2.50 1.82
C THR A 77 12.09 -1.81 2.60
N LEU A 78 11.89 -0.51 2.40
CA LEU A 78 10.80 0.21 3.07
C LEU A 78 9.68 0.54 2.08
N VAL A 79 8.48 0.03 2.37
CA VAL A 79 7.28 0.30 1.59
C VAL A 79 6.39 1.26 2.37
N ILE A 80 5.93 2.30 1.71
CA ILE A 80 5.06 3.31 2.31
C ILE A 80 3.66 3.17 1.72
N ALA A 81 2.67 2.93 2.57
CA ALA A 81 1.28 2.84 2.13
C ALA A 81 0.64 4.23 2.15
N THR A 82 0.03 4.63 1.04
CA THR A 82 -0.54 5.96 0.86
C THR A 82 -1.99 6.03 1.31
N HIS A 83 -2.85 5.18 0.75
CA HIS A 83 -4.27 5.13 1.07
C HIS A 83 -4.86 3.83 0.57
N GLY A 84 -6.08 3.52 1.01
CA GLY A 84 -6.77 2.32 0.60
C GLY A 84 -8.15 2.61 0.04
N ILE A 85 -8.68 1.67 -0.74
CA ILE A 85 -10.03 1.76 -1.29
C ILE A 85 -10.72 0.40 -1.25
N LEU A 86 -12.06 0.45 -1.26
CA LEU A 86 -12.88 -0.70 -1.61
C LEU A 86 -13.12 -0.58 -3.12
N LYS A 87 -12.55 -1.52 -3.88
CA LYS A 87 -12.60 -1.48 -5.33
C LYS A 87 -13.94 -2.01 -5.83
N LYS A 88 -14.63 -1.21 -6.65
CA LYS A 88 -15.96 -1.56 -7.18
C LYS A 88 -15.94 -1.95 -8.65
N THR A 89 -14.80 -1.84 -9.30
CA THR A 89 -14.65 -2.16 -10.73
C THR A 89 -13.57 -3.21 -10.93
N GLN A 90 -13.51 -3.79 -12.13
CA GLN A 90 -12.50 -4.80 -12.46
C GLN A 90 -11.09 -4.23 -12.46
N LYS A 91 -10.94 -3.01 -12.97
CA LYS A 91 -9.63 -2.36 -13.07
C LYS A 91 -9.43 -1.39 -11.92
N THR A 92 -8.19 -1.24 -11.48
CA THR A 92 -7.83 -0.20 -10.52
C THR A 92 -8.06 1.16 -11.17
N PRO A 93 -8.88 2.05 -10.56
CA PRO A 93 -9.17 3.34 -11.17
C PRO A 93 -7.90 4.20 -11.32
N PRO A 94 -7.65 4.74 -12.51
CA PRO A 94 -6.46 5.58 -12.73
C PRO A 94 -6.35 6.77 -11.78
N LYS A 95 -7.47 7.34 -11.34
CA LYS A 95 -7.47 8.46 -10.40
C LYS A 95 -6.85 8.07 -9.05
N GLU A 96 -7.00 6.82 -8.64
CA GLU A 96 -6.41 6.35 -7.39
C GLU A 96 -4.91 6.18 -7.51
N ILE A 97 -4.44 5.73 -8.66
CA ILE A 97 -3.01 5.64 -8.93
C ILE A 97 -2.39 7.03 -8.93
N LYS A 98 -3.06 8.00 -9.55
CA LYS A 98 -2.60 9.40 -9.55
C LYS A 98 -2.59 9.99 -8.15
N LYS A 99 -3.59 9.68 -7.33
CA LYS A 99 -3.65 10.12 -5.94
C LYS A 99 -2.46 9.55 -5.16
N ALA A 100 -2.18 8.28 -5.32
CA ALA A 100 -1.04 7.64 -4.65
C ALA A 100 0.28 8.31 -5.05
N ASP A 101 0.45 8.63 -6.34
CA ASP A 101 1.66 9.30 -6.81
C ASP A 101 1.78 10.71 -6.25
N LYS A 102 0.67 11.43 -6.13
CA LYS A 102 0.66 12.76 -5.52
C LYS A 102 1.09 12.68 -4.06
N ILE A 103 0.54 11.73 -3.31
CA ILE A 103 0.91 11.51 -1.90
C ILE A 103 2.39 11.15 -1.80
N ARG A 104 2.88 10.29 -2.70
CA ARG A 104 4.29 9.91 -2.77
C ARG A 104 5.18 11.13 -2.94
N LYS A 105 4.84 12.01 -3.88
CA LYS A 105 5.62 13.23 -4.14
C LYS A 105 5.63 14.16 -2.92
N GLN A 106 4.50 14.32 -2.26
CA GLN A 106 4.40 15.12 -1.05
C GLN A 106 5.24 14.53 0.08
N TYR A 107 5.23 13.21 0.23
CA TYR A 107 6.03 12.52 1.24
C TYR A 107 7.52 12.74 1.00
N LEU A 108 7.99 12.53 -0.23
CA LEU A 108 9.40 12.69 -0.58
C LEU A 108 9.85 14.14 -0.47
N ASP A 109 9.01 15.07 -0.87
CA ASP A 109 9.28 16.51 -0.76
C ASP A 109 9.40 16.93 0.71
N SER A 110 8.52 16.41 1.56
CA SER A 110 8.56 16.68 3.00
C SER A 110 9.87 16.19 3.62
N LYS A 111 10.35 15.02 3.23
CA LYS A 111 11.63 14.50 3.73
C LYS A 111 12.80 15.37 3.31
N THR A 112 12.78 15.86 2.09
CA THR A 112 13.84 16.73 1.58
C THR A 112 13.89 18.05 2.36
N LYS A 113 12.70 18.59 2.71
CA LYS A 113 12.61 19.88 3.41
C LYS A 113 13.01 19.82 4.88
N THR A 114 13.07 18.64 5.48
CA THR A 114 13.41 18.48 6.90
C THR A 114 14.90 18.39 7.16
N LYS A 115 15.70 18.50 6.14
CA LYS A 115 17.16 18.47 6.27
C LYS A 115 17.74 19.87 6.48
#